data_5f3f615398cb34c01db73b3e8618caaa
#
_entry.id   5f3f615398cb34c01db73b3e8618caaa
#
_cell.length_a   1.000
_cell.length_b   1.000
_cell.length_c   1.000
_cell.angle_alpha   90.00
_cell.angle_beta   90.00
_cell.angle_gamma   90.00
#
_symmetry.space_group_name_H-M   'P 1'
#
loop_
_entity.id
_entity.type
_entity.pdbx_description
1 polymer ?
#
loop_
_entity_poly.entity_id
_entity_poly.type
_entity_poly.pdbx_seq_one_letter_code
_entity_poly.pdbx_strand_id
1 'polypeptide(L)'
;MTGYGRAEVVHAGRKFSVELNSVNRKQSDIVINLPRDLAELEPRIRQTINENISRGRTNATIALHSSPNGARNLALDTELARSYHDAMRALQKELNAPGEITISTILQAPGVMRFPEQALNAEEAWPAIDRALRGALSDLIKMREREGKHLAKDLIHRLKAIRRKLKEIHALHPDVVKRYRAVLLDRIQKAGLPIASDDERLLKEISFFADRADVSEELTRLESHLAQFAHHLRSKEPVGRTLEFITQEMFRELNTLGAKANDAAISQRVIACKAELEKIREQSQNLE
;
A
#
# COMPACT_ATOMS: atom_id res chain seq x y z
N MET A 1 -2.08 0.82 1.43
CA MET A 1 -1.99 1.92 0.43
C MET A 1 -0.54 2.35 0.23
N THR A 2 -0.18 2.84 -0.95
CA THR A 2 1.14 3.44 -1.20
C THR A 2 1.05 4.95 -0.92
N GLY A 3 2.16 5.57 -0.53
CA GLY A 3 2.18 7.00 -0.25
C GLY A 3 3.55 7.59 -0.47
N TYR A 4 3.57 8.83 -0.90
CA TYR A 4 4.77 9.65 -1.04
C TYR A 4 4.52 11.03 -0.45
N GLY A 5 5.51 11.53 0.29
CA GLY A 5 5.49 12.90 0.80
C GLY A 5 6.88 13.49 0.80
N ARG A 6 6.98 14.77 0.46
CA ARG A 6 8.24 15.50 0.47
C ARG A 6 8.03 16.90 1.01
N ALA A 7 8.93 17.31 1.87
CA ALA A 7 8.97 18.70 2.32
C ALA A 7 10.42 19.18 2.49
N GLU A 8 10.59 20.47 2.36
CA GLU A 8 11.88 21.13 2.45
C GLU A 8 11.75 22.33 3.38
N VAL A 9 12.75 22.52 4.24
CA VAL A 9 12.83 23.66 5.17
C VAL A 9 14.22 24.23 5.14
N VAL A 10 14.33 25.55 5.07
CA VAL A 10 15.60 26.26 5.18
C VAL A 10 15.74 26.77 6.63
N HIS A 11 16.85 26.45 7.28
CA HIS A 11 17.19 26.90 8.61
C HIS A 11 18.68 27.19 8.73
N ALA A 12 19.05 28.32 9.28
CA ALA A 12 20.44 28.76 9.46
C ALA A 12 21.29 28.66 8.16
N GLY A 13 20.71 29.03 7.00
CA GLY A 13 21.40 28.98 5.70
C GLY A 13 21.61 27.56 5.12
N ARG A 14 21.02 26.54 5.73
CA ARG A 14 21.04 25.15 5.27
C ARG A 14 19.63 24.70 4.87
N LYS A 15 19.53 23.88 3.84
CA LYS A 15 18.28 23.33 3.35
C LYS A 15 18.16 21.87 3.79
N PHE A 16 17.16 21.56 4.57
CA PHE A 16 16.78 20.20 4.97
C PHE A 16 15.67 19.71 4.06
N SER A 17 15.83 18.54 3.47
CA SER A 17 14.76 17.87 2.73
C SER A 17 14.42 16.55 3.40
N VAL A 18 13.14 16.28 3.55
CA VAL A 18 12.60 15.02 4.06
C VAL A 18 11.72 14.41 2.99
N GLU A 19 12.04 13.17 2.62
CA GLU A 19 11.25 12.36 1.70
C GLU A 19 10.76 11.10 2.41
N LEU A 20 9.46 10.85 2.30
CA LEU A 20 8.80 9.68 2.86
C LEU A 20 8.18 8.86 1.75
N ASN A 21 8.53 7.58 1.69
CA ASN A 21 7.93 6.60 0.79
C ASN A 21 7.31 5.49 1.62
N SER A 22 6.01 5.24 1.43
CA SER A 22 5.30 4.17 2.12
C SER A 22 4.75 3.15 1.14
N VAL A 23 4.97 1.86 1.45
CA VAL A 23 4.40 0.73 0.71
C VAL A 23 3.58 -0.15 1.64
N ASN A 24 2.52 -0.77 1.11
CA ASN A 24 1.65 -1.62 1.90
C ASN A 24 2.41 -2.87 2.39
N ARG A 25 2.47 -3.05 3.73
CA ARG A 25 2.96 -4.26 4.42
C ARG A 25 2.10 -4.55 5.64
N LYS A 26 1.98 -5.84 6.00
CA LYS A 26 1.19 -6.26 7.18
C LYS A 26 1.74 -5.75 8.50
N GLN A 27 3.06 -5.58 8.60
CA GLN A 27 3.76 -5.06 9.79
C GLN A 27 4.30 -3.66 9.53
N SER A 28 4.37 -2.84 10.58
CA SER A 28 5.06 -1.56 10.54
C SER A 28 6.57 -1.81 10.49
N ASP A 29 7.23 -1.27 9.47
CA ASP A 29 8.68 -1.34 9.28
C ASP A 29 9.16 0.05 8.82
N ILE A 30 9.98 0.70 9.64
CA ILE A 30 10.47 2.05 9.37
C ILE A 30 11.97 2.00 9.16
N VAL A 31 12.38 2.36 7.96
CA VAL A 31 13.78 2.52 7.57
C VAL A 31 14.08 4.00 7.46
N ILE A 32 15.09 4.46 8.19
CA ILE A 32 15.47 5.87 8.25
C ILE A 32 16.90 6.01 7.73
N ASN A 33 17.06 6.84 6.72
CA ASN A 33 18.36 7.20 6.14
C ASN A 33 18.67 8.65 6.51
N LEU A 34 19.70 8.87 7.31
CA LEU A 34 20.14 10.21 7.71
C LEU A 34 21.64 10.38 7.51
N PRO A 35 22.12 11.64 7.39
CA PRO A 35 23.53 11.98 7.57
C PRO A 35 24.05 11.56 8.96
N ARG A 36 25.31 11.18 9.05
CA ARG A 36 25.93 10.72 10.31
C ARG A 36 25.81 11.72 11.45
N ASP A 37 25.93 13.01 11.14
CA ASP A 37 25.84 14.10 12.11
C ASP A 37 24.44 14.24 12.75
N LEU A 38 23.43 13.63 12.17
CA LEU A 38 22.04 13.65 12.61
C LEU A 38 21.57 12.31 13.22
N ALA A 39 22.47 11.33 13.34
CA ALA A 39 22.12 9.97 13.78
C ALA A 39 21.38 9.95 15.14
N GLU A 40 21.71 10.88 16.03
CA GLU A 40 21.08 11.03 17.35
C GLU A 40 19.57 11.35 17.26
N LEU A 41 19.09 11.88 16.13
CA LEU A 41 17.68 12.22 15.91
C LEU A 41 16.83 11.05 15.43
N GLU A 42 17.44 9.92 15.06
CA GLU A 42 16.71 8.75 14.55
C GLU A 42 15.54 8.31 15.46
N PRO A 43 15.71 8.17 16.78
CA PRO A 43 14.62 7.76 17.67
C PRO A 43 13.43 8.72 17.64
N ARG A 44 13.69 10.05 17.62
CA ARG A 44 12.65 11.08 17.56
C ARG A 44 11.89 11.06 16.24
N ILE A 45 12.63 10.91 15.12
CA ILE A 45 12.04 10.79 13.78
C ILE A 45 11.15 9.55 13.71
N ARG A 46 11.65 8.41 14.22
CA ARG A 46 10.91 7.14 14.27
C ARG A 46 9.63 7.26 15.10
N GLN A 47 9.71 7.91 16.25
CA GLN A 47 8.54 8.18 17.07
C GLN A 47 7.50 9.01 16.33
N THR A 48 7.90 10.13 15.72
CA THR A 48 7.00 11.01 14.96
C THR A 48 6.32 10.27 13.80
N ILE A 49 7.04 9.38 13.12
CA ILE A 49 6.47 8.55 12.05
C ILE A 49 5.46 7.55 12.64
N ASN A 50 5.78 6.85 13.72
CA ASN A 50 4.91 5.85 14.36
C ASN A 50 3.61 6.45 14.90
N GLU A 51 3.63 7.70 15.39
CA GLU A 51 2.43 8.41 15.84
C GLU A 51 1.43 8.68 14.72
N ASN A 52 1.89 8.73 13.45
CA ASN A 52 1.08 9.08 12.29
C ASN A 52 0.82 7.89 11.35
N ILE A 53 1.66 6.85 11.39
CA ILE A 53 1.58 5.69 10.49
C ILE A 53 1.62 4.42 11.32
N SER A 54 0.48 3.72 11.40
CA SER A 54 0.34 2.48 12.19
C SER A 54 0.77 1.22 11.46
N ARG A 55 0.88 1.24 10.11
CA ARG A 55 1.10 0.04 9.29
C ARG A 55 1.81 0.37 7.97
N GLY A 56 2.54 -0.61 7.45
CA GLY A 56 3.26 -0.51 6.18
C GLY A 56 4.76 -0.33 6.39
N ARG A 57 5.52 -0.48 5.31
CA ARG A 57 6.94 -0.13 5.31
C ARG A 57 7.10 1.31 4.87
N THR A 58 7.70 2.13 5.72
CA THR A 58 7.99 3.53 5.46
C THR A 58 9.50 3.74 5.37
N ASN A 59 9.98 4.22 4.24
CA ASN A 59 11.35 4.67 4.09
C ASN A 59 11.37 6.20 4.22
N ALA A 60 12.11 6.69 5.21
CA ALA A 60 12.34 8.12 5.44
C ALA A 60 13.78 8.45 5.05
N THR A 61 13.95 9.37 4.13
CA THR A 61 15.27 9.88 3.72
C THR A 61 15.35 11.35 4.09
N ILE A 62 16.30 11.67 4.95
CA ILE A 62 16.60 13.04 5.33
C ILE A 62 17.92 13.43 4.69
N ALA A 63 17.91 14.51 3.91
CA ALA A 63 19.11 15.03 3.27
C ALA A 63 19.35 16.48 3.66
N LEU A 64 20.61 16.79 3.85
CA LEU A 64 21.10 18.14 4.11
C LEU A 64 21.75 18.67 2.82
N HIS A 65 21.25 19.78 2.34
CA HIS A 65 21.82 20.49 1.21
C HIS A 65 22.50 21.77 1.71
N SER A 66 23.79 21.86 1.50
CA SER A 66 24.51 23.10 1.75
C SER A 66 24.03 24.18 0.78
N SER A 67 23.71 25.36 1.28
CA SER A 67 23.38 26.48 0.40
C SER A 67 24.59 26.83 -0.47
N PRO A 68 24.41 27.05 -1.78
CA PRO A 68 25.50 27.49 -2.67
C PRO A 68 26.14 28.82 -2.22
N ASN A 69 25.41 29.62 -1.44
CA ASN A 69 25.82 30.93 -0.93
C ASN A 69 26.37 30.91 0.51
N GLY A 70 26.48 29.74 1.13
CA GLY A 70 27.20 29.63 2.40
C GLY A 70 28.67 29.96 2.14
N ALA A 71 29.17 31.06 2.70
CA ALA A 71 30.59 31.38 2.61
C ALA A 71 31.38 30.15 3.07
N ARG A 72 32.03 29.48 2.13
CA ARG A 72 32.99 28.42 2.43
C ARG A 72 34.17 29.12 3.08
N ASN A 73 34.12 29.29 4.40
CA ASN A 73 35.26 29.85 5.11
C ASN A 73 36.42 28.87 4.97
N LEU A 74 37.41 29.30 4.22
CA LEU A 74 38.65 28.57 4.13
C LEU A 74 39.38 28.71 5.47
N ALA A 75 39.64 27.62 6.13
CA ALA A 75 40.48 27.57 7.32
C ALA A 75 41.86 27.08 6.93
N LEU A 76 42.88 27.74 7.42
CA LEU A 76 44.26 27.33 7.29
C LEU A 76 44.77 26.72 8.59
N ASP A 77 45.26 25.49 8.51
CA ASP A 77 45.95 24.84 9.64
C ASP A 77 47.40 25.35 9.67
N THR A 78 47.62 26.45 10.41
CA THR A 78 48.93 27.11 10.48
C THR A 78 49.98 26.28 11.21
N GLU A 79 49.58 25.39 12.13
CA GLU A 79 50.55 24.48 12.80
C GLU A 79 51.03 23.38 11.85
N LEU A 80 50.09 22.79 11.10
CA LEU A 80 50.43 21.82 10.07
C LEU A 80 51.26 22.45 8.95
N ALA A 81 50.93 23.68 8.54
CA ALA A 81 51.71 24.43 7.54
C ALA A 81 53.16 24.64 8.00
N ARG A 82 53.42 25.02 9.27
CA ARG A 82 54.75 25.13 9.84
C ARG A 82 55.46 23.79 9.84
N SER A 83 54.81 22.72 10.28
CA SER A 83 55.40 21.38 10.27
C SER A 83 55.84 20.95 8.87
N TYR A 84 55.05 21.19 7.84
CA TYR A 84 55.42 20.92 6.46
C TYR A 84 56.61 21.77 6.01
N HIS A 85 56.63 23.06 6.33
CA HIS A 85 57.72 23.96 6.01
C HIS A 85 59.05 23.47 6.63
N ASP A 86 59.04 23.10 7.92
CA ASP A 86 60.24 22.66 8.63
C ASP A 86 60.73 21.29 8.13
N ALA A 87 59.80 20.36 7.83
CA ALA A 87 60.14 19.09 7.22
C ALA A 87 60.76 19.26 5.81
N MET A 88 60.19 20.13 4.98
CA MET A 88 60.74 20.44 3.67
C MET A 88 62.12 21.06 3.75
N ARG A 89 62.40 21.97 4.70
CA ARG A 89 63.72 22.53 4.95
C ARG A 89 64.74 21.48 5.40
N ALA A 90 64.35 20.58 6.32
CA ALA A 90 65.20 19.50 6.75
C ALA A 90 65.61 18.59 5.56
N LEU A 91 64.62 18.21 4.75
CA LEU A 91 64.83 17.37 3.58
C LEU A 91 65.70 18.05 2.51
N GLN A 92 65.54 19.37 2.28
CA GLN A 92 66.40 20.15 1.39
C GLN A 92 67.88 20.10 1.83
N LYS A 93 68.12 20.23 3.12
CA LYS A 93 69.44 20.21 3.71
C LYS A 93 70.09 18.79 3.61
N GLU A 94 69.31 17.75 3.86
CA GLU A 94 69.75 16.35 3.82
C GLU A 94 70.09 15.91 2.38
N LEU A 95 69.25 16.27 1.42
CA LEU A 95 69.39 15.86 0.03
C LEU A 95 70.24 16.84 -0.81
N ASN A 96 70.69 17.94 -0.21
CA ASN A 96 71.40 19.01 -0.93
C ASN A 96 70.62 19.51 -2.18
N ALA A 97 69.28 19.49 -2.12
CA ALA A 97 68.43 19.81 -3.25
C ALA A 97 68.24 21.33 -3.42
N PRO A 98 68.54 21.92 -4.60
CA PRO A 98 68.21 23.33 -4.80
C PRO A 98 66.77 23.58 -5.04
N GLY A 99 66.19 24.67 -4.48
CA GLY A 99 64.80 25.08 -4.70
C GLY A 99 64.32 26.02 -3.61
N GLU A 100 63.31 26.84 -3.91
CA GLU A 100 62.63 27.66 -2.89
C GLU A 100 61.35 26.98 -2.42
N ILE A 101 61.14 26.93 -1.13
CA ILE A 101 59.86 26.50 -0.52
C ILE A 101 58.90 27.69 -0.59
N THR A 102 57.97 27.63 -1.51
CA THR A 102 56.99 28.70 -1.68
C THR A 102 55.75 28.48 -0.85
N ILE A 103 55.03 29.56 -0.56
CA ILE A 103 53.70 29.49 0.13
C ILE A 103 52.75 28.61 -0.66
N SER A 104 52.81 28.64 -2.01
CA SER A 104 51.99 27.80 -2.88
C SER A 104 52.23 26.30 -2.62
N THR A 105 53.49 25.89 -2.42
CA THR A 105 53.84 24.50 -2.15
C THR A 105 53.27 24.04 -0.80
N ILE A 106 53.31 24.90 0.22
CA ILE A 106 52.77 24.61 1.56
C ILE A 106 51.25 24.56 1.51
N LEU A 107 50.58 25.46 0.79
CA LEU A 107 49.12 25.46 0.66
C LEU A 107 48.60 24.24 -0.09
N GLN A 108 49.38 23.65 -0.99
CA GLN A 108 49.01 22.40 -1.69
C GLN A 108 49.23 21.12 -0.84
N ALA A 109 49.92 21.25 0.30
CA ALA A 109 50.17 20.11 1.16
C ALA A 109 48.86 19.62 1.79
N PRO A 110 48.65 18.30 1.86
CA PRO A 110 47.43 17.70 2.39
C PRO A 110 47.06 18.23 3.79
N GLY A 111 45.84 18.69 3.95
CA GLY A 111 45.30 19.12 5.27
C GLY A 111 45.64 20.54 5.69
N VAL A 112 46.53 21.27 4.98
CA VAL A 112 46.84 22.68 5.29
C VAL A 112 45.69 23.62 4.97
N MET A 113 45.00 23.41 3.84
CA MET A 113 43.74 24.07 3.52
C MET A 113 42.61 23.14 3.87
N ARG A 114 41.73 23.57 4.77
CA ARG A 114 40.53 22.85 5.15
C ARG A 114 39.30 23.72 4.92
N PHE A 115 38.27 23.13 4.41
CA PHE A 115 36.92 23.71 4.52
C PHE A 115 36.31 23.12 5.78
N PRO A 116 36.26 23.85 6.89
CA PRO A 116 35.64 23.32 8.10
C PRO A 116 34.20 23.00 7.77
N GLU A 117 33.84 21.73 7.80
CA GLU A 117 32.46 21.33 7.90
C GLU A 117 31.99 21.86 9.25
N GLN A 118 31.16 22.90 9.22
CA GLN A 118 30.51 23.34 10.47
C GLN A 118 29.75 22.14 11.00
N ALA A 119 30.23 21.57 12.10
CA ALA A 119 29.55 20.48 12.78
C ALA A 119 28.08 20.88 12.98
N LEU A 120 27.18 20.07 12.46
CA LEU A 120 25.76 20.31 12.60
C LEU A 120 25.35 19.86 14.00
N ASN A 121 24.92 20.79 14.85
CA ASN A 121 24.32 20.44 16.12
C ASN A 121 22.93 19.84 15.85
N ALA A 122 22.74 18.58 16.21
CA ALA A 122 21.50 17.84 15.97
C ALA A 122 20.29 18.50 16.67
N GLU A 123 20.49 19.03 17.89
CA GLU A 123 19.43 19.72 18.64
C GLU A 123 19.02 21.05 17.98
N GLU A 124 19.96 21.80 17.41
CA GLU A 124 19.66 23.03 16.67
C GLU A 124 18.96 22.73 15.33
N ALA A 125 19.26 21.60 14.71
CA ALA A 125 18.64 21.17 13.44
C ALA A 125 17.23 20.59 13.63
N TRP A 126 16.95 20.03 14.82
CA TRP A 126 15.70 19.31 15.09
C TRP A 126 14.43 20.08 14.74
N PRO A 127 14.23 21.38 15.13
CA PRO A 127 13.01 22.12 14.81
C PRO A 127 12.75 22.25 13.29
N ALA A 128 13.81 22.32 12.49
CA ALA A 128 13.71 22.39 11.03
C ALA A 128 13.35 21.02 10.44
N ILE A 129 14.00 19.97 10.95
CA ILE A 129 13.75 18.59 10.52
C ILE A 129 12.33 18.15 10.93
N ASP A 130 11.88 18.44 12.15
CA ASP A 130 10.52 18.11 12.60
C ASP A 130 9.47 18.81 11.74
N ARG A 131 9.66 20.09 11.41
CA ARG A 131 8.76 20.81 10.51
C ARG A 131 8.71 20.19 9.11
N ALA A 132 9.86 19.84 8.54
CA ALA A 132 9.93 19.17 7.23
C ALA A 132 9.30 17.77 7.30
N LEU A 133 9.56 17.01 8.37
CA LEU A 133 9.00 15.68 8.60
C LEU A 133 7.47 15.71 8.67
N ARG A 134 6.90 16.63 9.47
CA ARG A 134 5.45 16.80 9.55
C ARG A 134 4.83 17.27 8.25
N GLY A 135 5.53 18.11 7.48
CA GLY A 135 5.13 18.50 6.13
C GLY A 135 5.06 17.29 5.18
N ALA A 136 6.11 16.49 5.14
CA ALA A 136 6.18 15.28 4.33
C ALA A 136 5.13 14.23 4.76
N LEU A 137 4.90 14.05 6.08
CA LEU A 137 3.84 13.19 6.61
C LEU A 137 2.46 13.66 6.18
N SER A 138 2.18 14.96 6.25
CA SER A 138 0.90 15.53 5.79
C SER A 138 0.63 15.22 4.32
N ASP A 139 1.63 15.36 3.46
CA ASP A 139 1.47 15.09 2.03
C ASP A 139 1.31 13.58 1.74
N LEU A 140 2.05 12.74 2.44
CA LEU A 140 1.92 11.29 2.37
C LEU A 140 0.50 10.84 2.79
N ILE A 141 -0.01 11.35 3.90
CA ILE A 141 -1.35 11.05 4.41
C ILE A 141 -2.42 11.52 3.42
N LYS A 142 -2.32 12.74 2.88
CA LYS A 142 -3.24 13.23 1.84
C LYS A 142 -3.25 12.36 0.60
N MET A 143 -2.08 11.86 0.19
CA MET A 143 -1.99 10.94 -0.95
C MET A 143 -2.70 9.62 -0.65
N ARG A 144 -2.46 9.02 0.52
CA ARG A 144 -3.14 7.78 0.97
C ARG A 144 -4.66 7.96 1.08
N GLU A 145 -5.13 9.09 1.59
CA GLU A 145 -6.58 9.40 1.63
C GLU A 145 -7.21 9.49 0.25
N ARG A 146 -6.50 10.10 -0.72
CA ARG A 146 -6.98 10.17 -2.11
C ARG A 146 -7.07 8.80 -2.75
N GLU A 147 -6.01 7.98 -2.59
CA GLU A 147 -5.99 6.59 -3.07
C GLU A 147 -7.12 5.79 -2.42
N GLY A 148 -7.28 5.87 -1.09
CA GLY A 148 -8.34 5.17 -0.37
C GLY A 148 -9.75 5.56 -0.81
N LYS A 149 -10.01 6.84 -1.05
CA LYS A 149 -11.29 7.31 -1.61
C LYS A 149 -11.55 6.76 -3.02
N HIS A 150 -10.51 6.65 -3.84
CA HIS A 150 -10.64 6.09 -5.19
C HIS A 150 -10.93 4.59 -5.14
N LEU A 151 -10.18 3.83 -4.32
CA LEU A 151 -10.40 2.40 -4.10
C LEU A 151 -11.80 2.11 -3.55
N ALA A 152 -12.26 2.89 -2.57
CA ALA A 152 -13.61 2.72 -2.01
C ALA A 152 -14.70 2.93 -3.07
N LYS A 153 -14.56 3.91 -3.97
CA LYS A 153 -15.50 4.12 -5.08
C LYS A 153 -15.53 2.93 -6.06
N ASP A 154 -14.37 2.39 -6.42
CA ASP A 154 -14.30 1.22 -7.30
C ASP A 154 -14.92 -0.01 -6.65
N LEU A 155 -14.62 -0.28 -5.38
CA LEU A 155 -15.24 -1.37 -4.63
C LEU A 155 -16.76 -1.26 -4.56
N ILE A 156 -17.29 -0.06 -4.28
CA ILE A 156 -18.74 0.18 -4.29
C ILE A 156 -19.33 -0.09 -5.69
N HIS A 157 -18.65 0.30 -6.75
CA HIS A 157 -19.09 0.01 -8.12
C HIS A 157 -19.19 -1.49 -8.37
N ARG A 158 -18.17 -2.27 -7.96
CA ARG A 158 -18.16 -3.74 -8.10
C ARG A 158 -19.23 -4.43 -7.26
N LEU A 159 -19.45 -3.98 -6.02
CA LEU A 159 -20.57 -4.48 -5.20
C LEU A 159 -21.92 -4.26 -5.88
N LYS A 160 -22.14 -3.10 -6.50
CA LYS A 160 -23.36 -2.84 -7.27
C LYS A 160 -23.49 -3.77 -8.49
N ALA A 161 -22.39 -4.08 -9.18
CA ALA A 161 -22.38 -5.01 -10.29
C ALA A 161 -22.77 -6.44 -9.84
N ILE A 162 -22.21 -6.92 -8.71
CA ILE A 162 -22.60 -8.21 -8.11
C ILE A 162 -24.08 -8.18 -7.73
N ARG A 163 -24.55 -7.17 -7.01
CA ARG A 163 -25.96 -7.04 -6.61
C ARG A 163 -26.92 -7.08 -7.79
N ARG A 164 -26.58 -6.45 -8.92
CA ARG A 164 -27.37 -6.53 -10.14
C ARG A 164 -27.47 -7.97 -10.66
N LYS A 165 -26.36 -8.71 -10.67
CA LYS A 165 -26.34 -10.13 -11.11
C LYS A 165 -27.14 -11.03 -10.16
N LEU A 166 -27.10 -10.78 -8.84
CA LEU A 166 -27.92 -11.51 -7.88
C LEU A 166 -29.43 -11.29 -8.12
N LYS A 167 -29.84 -10.07 -8.47
CA LYS A 167 -31.24 -9.80 -8.86
C LYS A 167 -31.64 -10.55 -10.13
N GLU A 168 -30.73 -10.64 -11.11
CA GLU A 168 -30.97 -11.43 -12.32
C GLU A 168 -31.11 -12.94 -12.00
N ILE A 169 -30.29 -13.47 -11.09
CA ILE A 169 -30.37 -14.85 -10.61
C ILE A 169 -31.72 -15.07 -9.90
N HIS A 170 -32.09 -14.18 -9.00
CA HIS A 170 -33.38 -14.24 -8.27
C HIS A 170 -34.58 -14.28 -9.24
N ALA A 171 -34.52 -13.48 -10.34
CA ALA A 171 -35.59 -13.47 -11.34
C ALA A 171 -35.65 -14.77 -12.19
N LEU A 172 -34.51 -15.43 -12.43
CA LEU A 172 -34.43 -16.67 -13.21
C LEU A 172 -34.77 -17.93 -12.39
N HIS A 173 -34.54 -17.90 -11.08
CA HIS A 173 -34.66 -19.05 -10.19
C HIS A 173 -36.04 -19.71 -10.22
N PRO A 174 -37.19 -19.01 -10.18
CA PRO A 174 -38.52 -19.62 -10.22
C PRO A 174 -38.78 -20.48 -11.46
N ASP A 175 -38.09 -20.23 -12.56
CA ASP A 175 -38.28 -20.98 -13.81
C ASP A 175 -37.39 -22.22 -13.92
N VAL A 176 -36.45 -22.42 -13.00
CA VAL A 176 -35.54 -23.60 -13.01
C VAL A 176 -36.34 -24.89 -12.88
N VAL A 177 -37.22 -24.95 -11.90
CA VAL A 177 -38.08 -26.15 -11.64
C VAL A 177 -39.01 -26.40 -12.82
N LYS A 178 -39.60 -25.34 -13.40
CA LYS A 178 -40.48 -25.47 -14.60
C LYS A 178 -39.72 -26.04 -15.80
N ARG A 179 -38.51 -25.54 -16.05
CA ARG A 179 -37.66 -26.07 -17.13
C ARG A 179 -37.25 -27.51 -16.90
N TYR A 180 -36.88 -27.86 -15.66
CA TYR A 180 -36.55 -29.22 -15.31
C TYR A 180 -37.70 -30.16 -15.56
N ARG A 181 -38.93 -29.79 -15.09
CA ARG A 181 -40.13 -30.55 -15.35
C ARG A 181 -40.39 -30.81 -16.85
N ALA A 182 -40.27 -29.75 -17.66
CA ALA A 182 -40.49 -29.86 -19.10
C ALA A 182 -39.45 -30.81 -19.76
N VAL A 183 -38.16 -30.69 -19.41
CA VAL A 183 -37.11 -31.58 -19.93
C VAL A 183 -37.31 -33.02 -19.48
N LEU A 184 -37.72 -33.24 -18.26
CA LEU A 184 -37.98 -34.57 -17.70
C LEU A 184 -39.15 -35.25 -18.42
N LEU A 185 -40.23 -34.55 -18.67
CA LEU A 185 -41.38 -35.03 -19.43
C LEU A 185 -41.01 -35.38 -20.88
N ASP A 186 -40.25 -34.54 -21.57
CA ASP A 186 -39.75 -34.79 -22.93
C ASP A 186 -38.90 -36.06 -22.97
N ARG A 187 -38.02 -36.27 -21.97
CA ARG A 187 -37.21 -37.50 -21.87
C ARG A 187 -38.04 -38.76 -21.66
N ILE A 188 -39.04 -38.69 -20.80
CA ILE A 188 -39.97 -39.78 -20.51
C ILE A 188 -40.74 -40.16 -21.79
N GLN A 189 -41.26 -39.17 -22.51
CA GLN A 189 -41.96 -39.36 -23.77
C GLN A 189 -41.06 -39.99 -24.85
N LYS A 190 -39.84 -39.53 -25.02
CA LYS A 190 -38.84 -40.08 -25.94
C LYS A 190 -38.44 -41.50 -25.58
N ALA A 191 -38.46 -41.88 -24.33
CA ALA A 191 -38.23 -43.23 -23.83
C ALA A 191 -39.42 -44.19 -24.06
N GLY A 192 -40.53 -43.70 -24.58
CA GLY A 192 -41.74 -44.53 -24.85
C GLY A 192 -42.43 -44.98 -23.57
N LEU A 193 -42.22 -44.35 -22.44
CA LEU A 193 -42.84 -44.72 -21.16
C LEU A 193 -44.22 -44.05 -21.02
N PRO A 194 -45.30 -44.80 -20.78
CA PRO A 194 -46.64 -44.28 -20.63
C PRO A 194 -46.85 -43.73 -19.20
N ILE A 195 -46.17 -42.62 -18.86
CA ILE A 195 -46.26 -41.97 -17.55
C ILE A 195 -47.15 -40.76 -17.70
N ALA A 196 -48.19 -40.65 -16.86
CA ALA A 196 -49.09 -39.49 -16.79
C ALA A 196 -48.36 -38.28 -16.15
N SER A 197 -48.72 -37.07 -16.57
CA SER A 197 -48.08 -35.83 -16.09
C SER A 197 -48.35 -35.57 -14.58
N ASP A 198 -49.25 -36.27 -13.95
CA ASP A 198 -49.68 -36.28 -12.54
C ASP A 198 -49.24 -37.55 -11.79
N ASP A 199 -48.38 -38.40 -12.39
CA ASP A 199 -47.81 -39.55 -11.72
C ASP A 199 -47.08 -39.14 -10.42
N GLU A 200 -47.38 -39.84 -9.34
CA GLU A 200 -46.84 -39.55 -7.99
C GLU A 200 -45.29 -39.63 -7.98
N ARG A 201 -44.69 -40.52 -8.72
CA ARG A 201 -43.22 -40.66 -8.81
C ARG A 201 -42.59 -39.49 -9.53
N LEU A 202 -43.25 -38.98 -10.57
CA LEU A 202 -42.82 -37.78 -11.28
C LEU A 202 -42.89 -36.55 -10.40
N LEU A 203 -43.99 -36.39 -9.67
CA LEU A 203 -44.17 -35.27 -8.74
C LEU A 203 -43.16 -35.31 -7.58
N LYS A 204 -42.86 -36.50 -7.04
CA LYS A 204 -41.79 -36.67 -6.04
C LYS A 204 -40.43 -36.25 -6.53
N GLU A 205 -40.04 -36.71 -7.76
CA GLU A 205 -38.75 -36.33 -8.35
C GLU A 205 -38.65 -34.80 -8.55
N ILE A 206 -39.72 -34.15 -9.03
CA ILE A 206 -39.77 -32.71 -9.21
C ILE A 206 -39.65 -32.00 -7.85
N SER A 207 -40.30 -32.48 -6.77
CA SER A 207 -40.15 -31.94 -5.43
C SER A 207 -38.73 -32.07 -4.89
N PHE A 208 -38.10 -33.22 -5.00
CA PHE A 208 -36.71 -33.42 -4.60
C PHE A 208 -35.75 -32.55 -5.39
N PHE A 209 -36.02 -32.34 -6.68
CA PHE A 209 -35.22 -31.42 -7.49
C PHE A 209 -35.41 -29.98 -7.03
N ALA A 210 -36.63 -29.55 -6.75
CA ALA A 210 -36.94 -28.18 -6.26
C ALA A 210 -36.21 -27.90 -4.94
N ASP A 211 -36.21 -28.81 -3.98
CA ASP A 211 -35.49 -28.67 -2.71
C ASP A 211 -33.97 -28.57 -2.93
N ARG A 212 -33.40 -29.42 -3.81
CA ARG A 212 -31.95 -29.38 -4.14
C ARG A 212 -31.55 -28.15 -4.90
N ALA A 213 -32.43 -27.59 -5.71
CA ALA A 213 -32.16 -26.42 -6.55
C ALA A 213 -32.49 -25.09 -5.84
N ASP A 214 -33.02 -25.14 -4.61
CA ASP A 214 -33.30 -23.92 -3.87
C ASP A 214 -32.02 -23.19 -3.46
N VAL A 215 -31.95 -21.93 -3.87
CA VAL A 215 -30.83 -21.00 -3.63
C VAL A 215 -31.24 -19.76 -2.84
N SER A 216 -32.43 -19.77 -2.27
CA SER A 216 -33.02 -18.62 -1.59
C SER A 216 -32.20 -18.19 -0.36
N GLU A 217 -31.64 -19.15 0.38
CA GLU A 217 -30.80 -18.89 1.54
C GLU A 217 -29.47 -18.25 1.11
N GLU A 218 -28.81 -18.79 0.10
CA GLU A 218 -27.54 -18.26 -0.42
C GLU A 218 -27.69 -16.83 -0.96
N LEU A 219 -28.81 -16.53 -1.65
CA LEU A 219 -29.11 -15.19 -2.11
C LEU A 219 -29.29 -14.21 -0.95
N THR A 220 -30.03 -14.61 0.09
CA THR A 220 -30.26 -13.79 1.28
C THR A 220 -28.95 -13.52 2.02
N ARG A 221 -28.10 -14.54 2.20
CA ARG A 221 -26.79 -14.40 2.84
C ARG A 221 -25.88 -13.49 2.03
N LEU A 222 -25.83 -13.64 0.70
CA LEU A 222 -25.05 -12.78 -0.19
C LEU A 222 -25.49 -11.31 -0.10
N GLU A 223 -26.79 -11.02 -0.10
CA GLU A 223 -27.29 -9.65 0.09
C GLU A 223 -26.87 -9.06 1.45
N SER A 224 -26.93 -9.87 2.53
CA SER A 224 -26.45 -9.47 3.85
C SER A 224 -24.97 -9.14 3.86
N HIS A 225 -24.14 -10.01 3.27
CA HIS A 225 -22.69 -9.79 3.18
C HIS A 225 -22.34 -8.57 2.33
N LEU A 226 -23.02 -8.33 1.21
CA LEU A 226 -22.86 -7.12 0.41
C LEU A 226 -23.20 -5.85 1.19
N ALA A 227 -24.24 -5.90 2.04
CA ALA A 227 -24.61 -4.76 2.88
C ALA A 227 -23.56 -4.51 3.97
N GLN A 228 -23.09 -5.57 4.65
CA GLN A 228 -22.02 -5.48 5.66
C GLN A 228 -20.72 -4.94 5.06
N PHE A 229 -20.30 -5.44 3.90
CA PHE A 229 -19.11 -4.95 3.21
C PHE A 229 -19.22 -3.45 2.91
N ALA A 230 -20.36 -3.01 2.34
CA ALA A 230 -20.60 -1.61 2.04
C ALA A 230 -20.65 -0.71 3.29
N HIS A 231 -21.08 -1.25 4.44
CA HIS A 231 -21.06 -0.56 5.72
C HIS A 231 -19.62 -0.36 6.21
N HIS A 232 -18.80 -1.41 6.21
CA HIS A 232 -17.40 -1.33 6.65
C HIS A 232 -16.53 -0.42 5.78
N LEU A 233 -16.82 -0.29 4.47
CA LEU A 233 -16.13 0.68 3.61
C LEU A 233 -16.29 2.15 4.03
N ARG A 234 -17.26 2.46 4.89
CA ARG A 234 -17.51 3.81 5.44
C ARG A 234 -16.92 4.00 6.82
N SER A 235 -16.38 2.94 7.43
CA SER A 235 -15.76 3.01 8.76
C SER A 235 -14.48 3.85 8.72
N LYS A 236 -14.17 4.48 9.85
CA LYS A 236 -12.88 5.14 10.09
C LYS A 236 -11.85 4.21 10.73
N GLU A 237 -12.26 3.01 11.10
CA GLU A 237 -11.40 2.00 11.70
C GLU A 237 -10.71 1.14 10.64
N PRO A 238 -9.59 0.49 10.97
CA PRO A 238 -8.93 -0.46 10.07
C PRO A 238 -9.84 -1.64 9.75
N VAL A 239 -10.30 -1.74 8.50
CA VAL A 239 -11.31 -2.73 8.08
C VAL A 239 -10.78 -3.90 7.26
N GLY A 240 -9.50 -3.90 6.91
CA GLY A 240 -8.93 -4.86 5.96
C GLY A 240 -9.23 -6.33 6.27
N ARG A 241 -9.05 -6.78 7.54
CA ARG A 241 -9.33 -8.17 7.95
C ARG A 241 -10.82 -8.51 7.86
N THR A 242 -11.67 -7.58 8.26
CA THR A 242 -13.14 -7.75 8.23
C THR A 242 -13.63 -7.87 6.80
N LEU A 243 -13.12 -7.04 5.89
CA LEU A 243 -13.46 -7.11 4.46
C LEU A 243 -12.95 -8.40 3.82
N GLU A 244 -11.78 -8.88 4.20
CA GLU A 244 -11.24 -10.17 3.73
C GLU A 244 -12.15 -11.32 4.18
N PHE A 245 -12.56 -11.35 5.44
CA PHE A 245 -13.48 -12.35 5.96
C PHE A 245 -14.84 -12.34 5.23
N ILE A 246 -15.47 -11.16 5.09
CA ILE A 246 -16.74 -11.03 4.37
C ILE A 246 -16.62 -11.50 2.92
N THR A 247 -15.48 -11.20 2.26
CA THR A 247 -15.20 -11.65 0.90
C THR A 247 -15.13 -13.18 0.82
N GLN A 248 -14.51 -13.85 1.79
CA GLN A 248 -14.44 -15.31 1.87
C GLN A 248 -15.84 -15.93 2.03
N GLU A 249 -16.67 -15.35 2.90
CA GLU A 249 -18.05 -15.81 3.07
C GLU A 249 -18.87 -15.62 1.77
N MET A 250 -18.73 -14.48 1.09
CA MET A 250 -19.39 -14.29 -0.21
C MET A 250 -18.93 -15.33 -1.26
N PHE A 251 -17.64 -15.71 -1.29
CA PHE A 251 -17.17 -16.79 -2.15
C PHE A 251 -17.82 -18.13 -1.80
N ARG A 252 -17.94 -18.43 -0.52
CA ARG A 252 -18.58 -19.65 -0.03
C ARG A 252 -20.04 -19.73 -0.52
N GLU A 253 -20.81 -18.68 -0.32
CA GLU A 253 -22.20 -18.62 -0.75
C GLU A 253 -22.33 -18.71 -2.29
N LEU A 254 -21.45 -18.05 -3.07
CA LEU A 254 -21.42 -18.16 -4.53
C LEU A 254 -21.04 -19.59 -5.01
N ASN A 255 -20.21 -20.31 -4.25
CA ASN A 255 -19.87 -21.70 -4.57
C ASN A 255 -21.08 -22.61 -4.37
N THR A 256 -21.79 -22.48 -3.25
CA THR A 256 -22.99 -23.27 -2.94
C THR A 256 -24.10 -22.96 -3.92
N LEU A 257 -24.35 -21.68 -4.21
CA LEU A 257 -25.34 -21.26 -5.20
C LEU A 257 -25.02 -21.85 -6.59
N GLY A 258 -23.75 -21.79 -7.01
CA GLY A 258 -23.34 -22.36 -8.30
C GLY A 258 -23.51 -23.88 -8.40
N ALA A 259 -23.33 -24.60 -7.29
CA ALA A 259 -23.51 -26.06 -7.23
C ALA A 259 -25.01 -26.46 -7.26
N LYS A 260 -25.88 -25.66 -6.64
CA LYS A 260 -27.32 -25.91 -6.58
C LYS A 260 -28.08 -25.47 -7.86
N ALA A 261 -27.58 -24.47 -8.57
CA ALA A 261 -28.32 -23.73 -9.59
C ALA A 261 -28.90 -24.57 -10.75
N ASN A 262 -28.23 -25.66 -11.15
CA ASN A 262 -28.63 -26.56 -12.24
C ASN A 262 -29.16 -25.87 -13.52
N ASP A 263 -28.72 -24.65 -13.79
CA ASP A 263 -29.13 -23.81 -14.92
C ASP A 263 -27.93 -23.06 -15.49
N ALA A 264 -27.74 -23.14 -16.80
CA ALA A 264 -26.57 -22.53 -17.47
C ALA A 264 -26.57 -20.99 -17.37
N ALA A 265 -27.74 -20.34 -17.46
CA ALA A 265 -27.86 -18.91 -17.37
C ALA A 265 -27.51 -18.38 -15.95
N ILE A 266 -27.93 -19.12 -14.92
CA ILE A 266 -27.57 -18.80 -13.53
C ILE A 266 -26.08 -19.05 -13.32
N SER A 267 -25.53 -20.18 -13.79
CA SER A 267 -24.11 -20.52 -13.66
C SER A 267 -23.19 -19.45 -14.29
N GLN A 268 -23.56 -18.92 -15.46
CA GLN A 268 -22.81 -17.82 -16.08
C GLN A 268 -22.77 -16.55 -15.21
N ARG A 269 -23.89 -16.22 -14.55
CA ARG A 269 -23.97 -15.07 -13.65
C ARG A 269 -23.17 -15.28 -12.38
N VAL A 270 -23.16 -16.51 -11.85
CA VAL A 270 -22.31 -16.88 -10.70
C VAL A 270 -20.83 -16.73 -11.04
N ILE A 271 -20.41 -17.21 -12.19
CA ILE A 271 -19.02 -17.04 -12.68
C ILE A 271 -18.68 -15.55 -12.77
N ALA A 272 -19.57 -14.73 -13.31
CA ALA A 272 -19.35 -13.30 -13.42
C ALA A 272 -19.34 -12.61 -12.06
N CYS A 273 -20.13 -13.05 -11.06
CA CYS A 273 -20.05 -12.58 -9.67
C CYS A 273 -18.70 -12.94 -9.04
N LYS A 274 -18.23 -14.17 -9.21
CA LYS A 274 -16.93 -14.62 -8.69
C LYS A 274 -15.78 -13.81 -9.27
N ALA A 275 -15.81 -13.49 -10.57
CA ALA A 275 -14.80 -12.66 -11.21
C ALA A 275 -14.74 -11.23 -10.62
N GLU A 276 -15.91 -10.61 -10.35
CA GLU A 276 -15.93 -9.30 -9.70
C GLU A 276 -15.50 -9.39 -8.24
N LEU A 277 -15.86 -10.47 -7.54
CA LEU A 277 -15.49 -10.68 -6.14
C LEU A 277 -13.97 -10.91 -5.99
N GLU A 278 -13.32 -11.59 -6.94
CA GLU A 278 -11.85 -11.74 -6.94
C GLU A 278 -11.15 -10.39 -7.05
N LYS A 279 -11.63 -9.51 -7.95
CA LYS A 279 -11.10 -8.15 -8.06
C LYS A 279 -11.30 -7.35 -6.76
N ILE A 280 -12.45 -7.54 -6.07
CA ILE A 280 -12.69 -6.94 -4.75
C ILE A 280 -11.68 -7.46 -3.74
N ARG A 281 -11.41 -8.77 -3.73
CA ARG A 281 -10.44 -9.41 -2.82
C ARG A 281 -9.03 -8.83 -2.99
N GLU A 282 -8.56 -8.73 -4.24
CA GLU A 282 -7.24 -8.16 -4.54
C GLU A 282 -7.12 -6.70 -4.08
N GLN A 283 -8.15 -5.91 -4.32
CA GLN A 283 -8.13 -4.48 -3.94
C GLN A 283 -8.31 -4.27 -2.43
N SER A 284 -9.07 -5.12 -1.75
CA SER A 284 -9.27 -5.05 -0.29
C SER A 284 -7.96 -5.25 0.48
N GLN A 285 -6.99 -5.99 -0.09
CA GLN A 285 -5.66 -6.15 0.52
C GLN A 285 -4.87 -4.85 0.54
N ASN A 286 -5.23 -3.86 -0.27
CA ASN A 286 -4.59 -2.54 -0.34
C ASN A 286 -5.30 -1.48 0.50
N LEU A 287 -6.46 -1.79 1.10
CA LEU A 287 -7.18 -0.89 2.01
C LEU A 287 -6.61 -0.95 3.42
N GLU A 288 -6.49 0.21 4.02
CA GLU A 288 -6.13 0.44 5.42
C GLU A 288 -7.20 1.20 6.15
#